data_16147c8025190535b38668fbd58d0816
#
_entry.id   16147c8025190535b38668fbd58d0816
#
_cell.length_a   1.000
_cell.length_b   1.000
_cell.length_c   1.000
_cell.angle_alpha   90.00
_cell.angle_beta   90.00
_cell.angle_gamma   90.00
#
_symmetry.space_group_name_H-M   'P 1'
#
loop_
_entity.id
_entity.type
_entity.pdbx_description
1 polymer ?
#
loop_
_entity_poly.entity_id
_entity_poly.type
_entity_poly.pdbx_seq_one_letter_code
_entity_poly.pdbx_strand_id
1 'polypeptide(L)'
;MTTLFVLDVPENIPVVDVAGTDPSVTIGKIGPYFEITSDGTIVIDRRATGCRHAVWYSCLAGIADARIVQHDKDALRLEPP
;
A
#
# COMPACT_ATOMS: atom_id res chain seq x y z
N MET A 1 -14.34 3.00 -3.37
CA MET A 1 -13.33 2.89 -2.31
C MET A 1 -12.16 2.08 -2.81
N THR A 2 -10.94 2.52 -2.51
CA THR A 2 -9.72 1.88 -2.95
C THR A 2 -9.16 1.05 -1.80
N THR A 3 -8.87 -0.24 -2.03
CA THR A 3 -8.36 -1.14 -0.99
C THR A 3 -7.10 -1.86 -1.47
N LEU A 4 -6.08 -1.83 -0.62
CA LEU A 4 -4.79 -2.49 -0.83
C LEU A 4 -4.54 -3.45 0.33
N PHE A 5 -4.11 -4.67 0.04
CA PHE A 5 -3.72 -5.66 1.04
C PHE A 5 -2.21 -5.84 1.05
N VAL A 6 -1.62 -5.77 2.24
CA VAL A 6 -0.18 -5.95 2.47
C VAL A 6 0.00 -6.99 3.56
N LEU A 7 0.83 -8.00 3.30
CA LEU A 7 1.09 -9.04 4.29
C LEU A 7 1.74 -8.45 5.54
N ASP A 8 1.23 -8.85 6.72
CA ASP A 8 1.75 -8.37 8.02
C ASP A 8 3.04 -9.11 8.38
N VAL A 9 4.13 -8.65 7.81
CA VAL A 9 5.50 -9.09 8.12
C VAL A 9 6.37 -7.88 8.38
N PRO A 10 7.45 -8.01 9.17
CA PRO A 10 8.28 -6.84 9.55
C PRO A 10 8.79 -6.03 8.35
N GLU A 11 9.11 -6.68 7.24
CA GLU A 11 9.64 -6.02 6.05
C GLU A 11 8.64 -5.06 5.42
N ASN A 12 7.34 -5.27 5.63
CA ASN A 12 6.27 -4.48 5.04
C ASN A 12 5.76 -3.36 5.96
N ILE A 13 6.17 -3.32 7.22
CA ILE A 13 5.72 -2.30 8.17
C ILE A 13 6.00 -0.88 7.66
N PRO A 14 7.19 -0.56 7.08
CA PRO A 14 7.43 0.78 6.54
C PRO A 14 6.43 1.20 5.46
N VAL A 15 5.96 0.26 4.65
CA VAL A 15 4.95 0.54 3.61
C VAL A 15 3.63 0.99 4.26
N VAL A 16 3.20 0.29 5.29
CA VAL A 16 1.98 0.62 6.04
C VAL A 16 2.12 1.96 6.75
N ASP A 17 3.28 2.22 7.37
CA ASP A 17 3.54 3.47 8.07
C ASP A 17 3.48 4.67 7.10
N VAL A 18 4.07 4.56 5.93
CA VAL A 18 4.03 5.62 4.92
C VAL A 18 2.60 5.82 4.42
N ALA A 19 1.88 4.75 4.13
CA ALA A 19 0.47 4.85 3.71
C ALA A 19 -0.37 5.55 4.78
N GLY A 20 -0.13 5.25 6.06
CA GLY A 20 -0.86 5.83 7.17
C GLY A 20 -0.57 7.31 7.45
N THR A 21 0.44 7.91 6.80
CA THR A 21 0.69 9.35 6.93
C THR A 21 -0.36 10.20 6.20
N ASP A 22 -1.07 9.61 5.25
CA ASP A 22 -2.16 10.29 4.55
C ASP A 22 -3.42 10.25 5.42
N PRO A 23 -3.99 11.40 5.81
CA PRO A 23 -5.17 11.41 6.68
C PRO A 23 -6.42 10.82 6.04
N SER A 24 -6.45 10.67 4.71
CA SER A 24 -7.57 10.03 3.99
C SER A 24 -7.49 8.50 4.01
N VAL A 25 -6.38 7.93 4.48
CA VAL A 25 -6.13 6.50 4.50
C VAL A 25 -6.47 5.92 5.87
N THR A 26 -7.17 4.78 5.86
CA THR A 26 -7.47 3.99 7.06
C THR A 26 -6.71 2.68 7.01
N ILE A 27 -6.06 2.33 8.11
CA ILE A 27 -5.32 1.08 8.25
C ILE A 27 -6.10 0.13 9.15
N GLY A 28 -6.40 -1.06 8.66
CA GLY A 28 -7.03 -2.13 9.41
C GLY A 28 -6.27 -3.43 9.26
N LYS A 29 -6.85 -4.50 9.80
CA LYS A 29 -6.29 -5.85 9.68
C LYS A 29 -7.40 -6.79 9.25
N ILE A 30 -7.05 -7.72 8.35
CA ILE A 30 -7.93 -8.83 7.98
C ILE A 30 -7.07 -10.09 7.82
N GLY A 31 -7.26 -11.06 8.73
CA GLY A 31 -6.42 -12.26 8.75
C GLY A 31 -4.92 -11.89 8.86
N PRO A 32 -4.06 -12.44 7.99
CA PRO A 32 -2.62 -12.17 8.01
C PRO A 32 -2.24 -10.87 7.28
N TYR A 33 -3.22 -10.04 6.86
CA TYR A 33 -2.97 -8.86 6.03
C TYR A 33 -3.32 -7.57 6.76
N PHE A 34 -2.55 -6.51 6.47
CA PHE A 34 -3.03 -5.15 6.65
C PHE A 34 -3.99 -4.81 5.52
N GLU A 35 -5.10 -4.15 5.87
CA GLU A 35 -6.07 -3.62 4.91
C GLU A 35 -5.95 -2.10 4.89
N ILE A 36 -5.47 -1.56 3.78
CA ILE A 36 -5.26 -0.13 3.60
C ILE A 36 -6.36 0.38 2.69
N THR A 37 -7.18 1.30 3.18
CA THR A 37 -8.35 1.80 2.45
C THR A 37 -8.36 3.31 2.36
N SER A 38 -8.94 3.81 1.26
CA SER A 38 -9.18 5.24 1.05
C SER A 38 -10.42 5.40 0.16
N ASP A 39 -11.11 6.52 0.27
CA ASP A 39 -12.21 6.85 -0.64
C ASP A 39 -11.72 7.25 -2.03
N GLY A 40 -10.47 7.62 -2.16
CA GLY A 40 -9.86 8.07 -3.41
C GLY A 40 -8.58 7.33 -3.73
N THR A 41 -7.57 8.08 -4.16
CA THR A 41 -6.27 7.55 -4.57
C THR A 41 -5.41 7.22 -3.36
N ILE A 42 -4.70 6.09 -3.44
CA ILE A 42 -3.64 5.73 -2.49
C ILE A 42 -2.30 5.87 -3.21
N VAL A 43 -1.38 6.65 -2.65
CA VAL A 43 -0.02 6.82 -3.17
C VAL A 43 0.96 6.48 -2.06
N ILE A 44 1.90 5.58 -2.36
CA ILE A 44 2.97 5.20 -1.43
C ILE A 44 4.30 5.46 -2.13
N ASP A 45 5.09 6.39 -1.57
CA ASP A 45 6.43 6.71 -2.08
C ASP A 45 7.44 5.68 -1.60
N ARG A 46 8.09 4.98 -2.52
CA ARG A 46 9.07 3.94 -2.15
C ARG A 46 10.22 4.51 -1.32
N ARG A 47 10.72 5.68 -1.68
CA ARG A 47 11.87 6.27 -0.95
C ARG A 47 11.53 6.55 0.50
N ALA A 48 10.30 6.99 0.76
CA ALA A 48 9.83 7.23 2.12
C ALA A 48 9.75 5.93 2.92
N THR A 49 9.47 4.79 2.28
CA THR A 49 9.43 3.48 2.95
C THR A 49 10.82 2.97 3.30
N GLY A 50 11.85 3.36 2.56
CA GLY A 50 13.19 2.79 2.70
C GLY A 50 13.31 1.36 2.21
N CYS A 51 12.29 0.80 1.57
CA CYS A 51 12.32 -0.59 1.11
C CYS A 51 13.28 -0.79 -0.05
N ARG A 52 13.96 -1.95 -0.04
CA ARG A 52 14.72 -2.42 -1.20
C ARG A 52 13.75 -2.86 -2.31
N HIS A 53 14.24 -2.89 -3.54
CA HIS A 53 13.41 -3.23 -4.70
C HIS A 53 12.66 -4.56 -4.54
N ALA A 54 13.33 -5.61 -4.04
CA ALA A 54 12.70 -6.90 -3.88
C ALA A 54 11.51 -6.87 -2.91
N VAL A 55 11.67 -6.18 -1.78
CA VAL A 55 10.59 -6.01 -0.79
C VAL A 55 9.49 -5.13 -1.37
N TRP A 56 9.88 -4.03 -2.01
CA TRP A 56 8.94 -3.08 -2.61
C TRP A 56 7.99 -3.73 -3.61
N TYR A 57 8.54 -4.49 -4.56
CA TYR A 57 7.71 -5.14 -5.58
C TYR A 57 6.90 -6.32 -5.06
N SER A 58 7.30 -6.92 -3.94
CA SER A 58 6.59 -8.06 -3.34
C SER A 58 5.61 -7.66 -2.24
N CYS A 59 5.59 -6.41 -1.80
CA CYS A 59 4.75 -6.00 -0.66
C CYS A 59 3.26 -6.03 -0.96
N LEU A 60 2.87 -5.86 -2.22
CA LEU A 60 1.48 -5.87 -2.65
C LEU A 60 0.97 -7.32 -2.68
N ALA A 61 0.04 -7.65 -1.78
CA ALA A 61 -0.59 -8.97 -1.73
C ALA A 61 -1.86 -9.04 -2.57
N GLY A 62 -2.60 -7.94 -2.68
CA GLY A 62 -3.82 -7.88 -3.48
C GLY A 62 -4.47 -6.51 -3.41
N ILE A 63 -5.49 -6.34 -4.23
CA ILE A 63 -6.30 -5.12 -4.27
C ILE A 63 -7.78 -5.48 -4.37
N ALA A 64 -8.65 -4.57 -3.94
CA ALA A 64 -10.08 -4.66 -4.13
C ALA A 64 -10.65 -3.29 -4.47
N ASP A 65 -11.63 -3.27 -5.39
CA ASP A 65 -12.29 -2.04 -5.85
C ASP A 65 -11.30 -0.95 -6.29
N ALA A 66 -10.22 -1.36 -6.96
CA ALA A 66 -9.15 -0.46 -7.32
C ALA A 66 -8.44 -0.92 -8.60
N ARG A 67 -7.65 -0.02 -9.17
CA ARG A 67 -6.71 -0.36 -10.23
C ARG A 67 -5.35 0.24 -9.93
N ILE A 68 -4.31 -0.49 -10.32
CA ILE A 68 -2.93 -0.02 -10.20
C ILE A 68 -2.62 0.86 -11.41
N VAL A 69 -2.28 2.13 -11.19
CA VAL A 69 -1.89 3.06 -12.27
C VAL A 69 -0.40 3.31 -12.31
N GLN A 70 0.31 2.99 -11.23
CA GLN A 70 1.77 3.06 -11.17
C GLN A 70 2.28 2.05 -10.14
N HIS A 71 3.27 1.26 -10.49
CA HIS A 71 4.00 0.40 -9.56
C HIS A 71 5.42 0.23 -10.10
N ASP A 72 6.27 1.19 -9.81
CA ASP A 72 7.65 1.23 -10.30
C ASP A 72 8.61 1.52 -9.13
N LYS A 73 9.85 1.85 -9.45
CA LYS A 73 10.89 2.13 -8.45
C LYS A 73 10.62 3.38 -7.61
N ASP A 74 9.69 4.23 -8.03
CA ASP A 74 9.43 5.51 -7.38
C ASP A 74 8.19 5.46 -6.49
N ALA A 75 7.10 4.87 -6.96
CA ALA A 75 5.84 4.89 -6.22
C ALA A 75 4.92 3.73 -6.58
N LEU A 76 4.00 3.44 -5.66
CA LEU A 76 2.81 2.64 -5.91
C LEU A 76 1.61 3.58 -5.85
N ARG A 77 0.84 3.63 -6.92
CA ARG A 77 -0.35 4.45 -7.01
C ARG A 77 -1.54 3.61 -7.44
N LEU A 78 -2.58 3.65 -6.60
CA LEU A 78 -3.85 2.99 -6.88
C LEU A 78 -4.96 4.04 -6.95
N GLU A 79 -5.90 3.83 -7.88
CA GLU A 79 -7.06 4.69 -8.04
C GLU A 79 -8.33 3.85 -7.97
N PRO A 80 -9.49 4.46 -7.65
CA PRO A 80 -10.78 3.78 -7.77
C PRO A 80 -10.98 3.23 -9.18
N PRO A 81 -11.74 2.16 -9.33
CA PRO A 81 -11.98 1.55 -10.64
C PRO A 81 -12.71 2.48 -11.61
#